data_ec0e9bb18c2bdead7a11ae36b7d9f610
#
_entry.id   ec0e9bb18c2bdead7a11ae36b7d9f610
#
_cell.length_a   1.000
_cell.length_b   1.000
_cell.length_c   1.000
_cell.angle_alpha   90.00
_cell.angle_beta   90.00
_cell.angle_gamma   90.00
#
_symmetry.space_group_name_H-M   'P 1'
#
loop_
_entity.id
_entity.type
_entity.pdbx_description
1 polymer ?
#
loop_
_entity_poly.entity_id
_entity_poly.type
_entity_poly.pdbx_seq_one_letter_code
_entity_poly.pdbx_strand_id
1 'polypeptide(L)'
;MRKQRTRQHFIEDFGMNHIEFHVLTAGCTLQRQYYDYGYDACINTYNARGEYENGVIQIQLKSTDHLKLSAEKDTVLFDLSKRDLELWLYSDKPVVFVVYDALVRCAYWLDLQDYFRINRDKLKKINKFVRVYIPCENILTEETVQNFRKIKNK
;
A
#
# COMPACT_ATOMS: atom_id res chain seq x y z
N MET A 1 -36.00 2.03 -2.67
CA MET A 1 -34.80 1.83 -3.49
C MET A 1 -33.86 0.85 -2.82
N ARG A 2 -33.38 -0.14 -3.52
CA ARG A 2 -32.44 -1.12 -2.99
C ARG A 2 -31.01 -0.56 -3.05
N LYS A 3 -30.19 -0.90 -2.05
CA LYS A 3 -28.76 -0.54 -2.04
C LYS A 3 -28.04 -1.31 -3.17
N GLN A 4 -27.13 -0.64 -3.85
CA GLN A 4 -26.37 -1.22 -4.96
C GLN A 4 -24.87 -1.10 -4.68
N ARG A 5 -24.12 -2.08 -5.16
CA ARG A 5 -22.65 -1.97 -5.18
C ARG A 5 -22.23 -1.02 -6.29
N THR A 6 -21.28 -0.15 -6.00
CA THR A 6 -20.69 0.75 -7.00
C THR A 6 -19.48 0.10 -7.66
N ARG A 7 -19.03 0.65 -8.79
CA ARG A 7 -17.78 0.25 -9.43
C ARG A 7 -16.62 0.36 -8.44
N GLN A 8 -16.59 1.42 -7.62
CA GLN A 8 -15.53 1.62 -6.63
C GLN A 8 -15.49 0.47 -5.60
N HIS A 9 -16.64 -0.01 -5.16
CA HIS A 9 -16.70 -1.17 -4.26
C HIS A 9 -16.07 -2.42 -4.90
N PHE A 10 -16.36 -2.66 -6.18
CA PHE A 10 -15.78 -3.81 -6.89
C PHE A 10 -14.27 -3.71 -7.01
N ILE A 11 -13.75 -2.58 -7.43
CA ILE A 11 -12.29 -2.44 -7.63
C ILE A 11 -11.50 -2.43 -6.32
N GLU A 12 -12.11 -1.97 -5.23
CA GLU A 12 -11.51 -2.10 -3.89
C GLU A 12 -11.36 -3.56 -3.49
N ASP A 13 -12.40 -4.36 -3.71
CA ASP A 13 -12.33 -5.80 -3.44
C ASP A 13 -11.31 -6.50 -4.33
N PHE A 14 -11.25 -6.16 -5.61
CA PHE A 14 -10.26 -6.72 -6.53
C PHE A 14 -8.84 -6.35 -6.12
N GLY A 15 -8.62 -5.11 -5.70
CA GLY A 15 -7.31 -4.65 -5.23
C GLY A 15 -6.86 -5.41 -3.99
N MET A 16 -7.75 -5.58 -3.02
CA MET A 16 -7.45 -6.33 -1.80
C MET A 16 -7.17 -7.81 -2.10
N ASN A 17 -7.96 -8.41 -2.98
CA ASN A 17 -7.76 -9.78 -3.43
C ASN A 17 -6.42 -9.94 -4.16
N HIS A 18 -6.05 -8.98 -4.98
CA HIS A 18 -4.77 -8.96 -5.68
C HIS A 18 -3.59 -8.95 -4.71
N ILE A 19 -3.64 -8.10 -3.69
CA ILE A 19 -2.62 -8.05 -2.65
C ILE A 19 -2.55 -9.39 -1.93
N GLU A 20 -3.70 -9.93 -1.52
CA GLU A 20 -3.75 -11.18 -0.77
C GLU A 20 -3.16 -12.35 -1.57
N PHE A 21 -3.41 -12.41 -2.87
CA PHE A 21 -2.83 -13.43 -3.74
C PHE A 21 -1.30 -13.43 -3.64
N HIS A 22 -0.68 -12.27 -3.76
CA HIS A 22 0.78 -12.13 -3.68
C HIS A 22 1.32 -12.41 -2.28
N VAL A 23 0.59 -11.98 -1.26
CA VAL A 23 0.95 -12.23 0.14
C VAL A 23 0.95 -13.73 0.45
N LEU A 24 -0.10 -14.43 0.04
CA LEU A 24 -0.21 -15.89 0.23
C LEU A 24 0.86 -16.63 -0.57
N THR A 25 1.12 -16.23 -1.80
CA THR A 25 2.16 -16.82 -2.64
C THR A 25 3.54 -16.66 -2.01
N ALA A 26 3.76 -15.56 -1.30
CA ALA A 26 5.02 -15.31 -0.57
C ALA A 26 5.12 -16.09 0.75
N GLY A 27 4.13 -16.88 1.11
CA GLY A 27 4.10 -17.63 2.37
C GLY A 27 3.71 -16.79 3.59
N CYS A 28 3.13 -15.63 3.37
CA CYS A 28 2.63 -14.75 4.41
C CYS A 28 1.10 -14.78 4.46
N THR A 29 0.50 -14.11 5.42
CA THR A 29 -0.96 -14.02 5.52
C THR A 29 -1.40 -12.56 5.61
N LEU A 30 -2.58 -12.28 5.07
CA LEU A 30 -3.19 -10.95 5.09
C LEU A 30 -4.36 -10.94 6.07
N GLN A 31 -4.38 -9.94 6.94
CA GLN A 31 -5.51 -9.69 7.81
C GLN A 31 -6.16 -8.39 7.40
N ARG A 32 -7.41 -8.46 6.91
CA ARG A 32 -8.19 -7.28 6.56
C ARG A 32 -8.68 -6.60 7.83
N GLN A 33 -8.65 -5.28 7.84
CA GLN A 33 -9.14 -4.51 8.97
C GLN A 33 -10.53 -3.97 8.66
N TYR A 34 -11.52 -4.46 9.40
CA TYR A 34 -12.92 -4.09 9.22
C TYR A 34 -13.25 -2.73 9.84
N TYR A 35 -12.49 -2.33 10.87
CA TYR A 35 -12.65 -1.03 11.48
C TYR A 35 -11.61 -0.09 10.88
N ASP A 36 -12.07 1.03 10.34
CA ASP A 36 -11.21 2.00 9.67
C ASP A 36 -10.54 2.90 10.68
N TYR A 37 -9.36 2.48 11.15
CA TYR A 37 -8.47 3.30 11.96
C TYR A 37 -7.27 3.80 11.16
N GLY A 38 -7.42 3.91 9.84
CA GLY A 38 -6.39 4.45 8.95
C GLY A 38 -5.58 3.41 8.17
N TYR A 39 -5.83 2.11 8.37
CA TYR A 39 -5.19 1.03 7.61
C TYR A 39 -6.24 0.06 7.10
N ASP A 40 -6.03 -0.43 5.88
CA ASP A 40 -6.98 -1.37 5.24
C ASP A 40 -6.69 -2.82 5.61
N ALA A 41 -5.43 -3.15 5.83
CA ALA A 41 -4.99 -4.51 6.14
C ALA A 41 -3.60 -4.51 6.77
N CYS A 42 -3.21 -5.67 7.29
CA CYS A 42 -1.81 -5.90 7.67
C CYS A 42 -1.34 -7.27 7.19
N ILE A 43 -0.04 -7.36 6.97
CA ILE A 43 0.62 -8.60 6.56
C ILE A 43 1.30 -9.20 7.78
N ASN A 44 0.97 -10.45 8.07
CA ASN A 44 1.68 -11.27 9.04
C ASN A 44 2.73 -12.11 8.31
N THR A 45 3.93 -12.18 8.86
CA THR A 45 5.04 -12.89 8.23
C THR A 45 5.47 -14.09 9.02
N TYR A 46 6.12 -15.03 8.33
CA TYR A 46 6.56 -16.31 8.90
C TYR A 46 7.98 -16.60 8.40
N ASN A 47 8.78 -17.27 9.24
CA ASN A 47 10.12 -17.67 8.85
C ASN A 47 10.09 -18.94 7.97
N ALA A 48 11.26 -19.41 7.56
CA ALA A 48 11.39 -20.58 6.67
C ALA A 48 10.81 -21.87 7.28
N ARG A 49 10.65 -21.93 8.61
CA ARG A 49 10.04 -23.06 9.31
C ARG A 49 8.53 -22.94 9.44
N GLY A 50 7.94 -21.86 8.93
CA GLY A 50 6.52 -21.58 9.08
C GLY A 50 6.14 -21.00 10.45
N GLU A 51 7.12 -20.56 11.23
CA GLU A 51 6.86 -19.96 12.53
C GLU A 51 6.51 -18.48 12.39
N TYR A 52 5.52 -18.04 13.15
CA TYR A 52 5.06 -16.65 13.14
C TYR A 52 6.17 -15.70 13.64
N GLU A 53 6.34 -14.61 12.92
CA GLU A 53 7.27 -13.55 13.29
C GLU A 53 6.50 -12.37 13.87
N ASN A 54 6.95 -11.81 14.98
CA ASN A 54 6.30 -10.70 15.65
C ASN A 54 6.30 -9.44 14.78
N GLY A 55 5.27 -8.62 14.98
CA GLY A 55 5.09 -7.40 14.22
C GLY A 55 4.32 -7.64 12.95
N VAL A 56 3.87 -6.56 12.35
CA VAL A 56 3.08 -6.60 11.11
C VAL A 56 3.58 -5.51 10.16
N ILE A 57 3.23 -5.66 8.89
CA ILE A 57 3.38 -4.61 7.89
C ILE A 57 1.99 -4.04 7.65
N GLN A 58 1.81 -2.75 7.87
CA GLN A 58 0.52 -2.09 7.64
C GLN A 58 0.37 -1.76 6.16
N ILE A 59 -0.83 -1.97 5.63
CA ILE A 59 -1.15 -1.72 4.23
C ILE A 59 -2.25 -0.67 4.14
N GLN A 60 -2.02 0.34 3.32
CA GLN A 60 -3.04 1.26 2.86
C GLN A 60 -3.21 1.09 1.35
N LEU A 61 -4.41 0.73 0.93
CA LEU A 61 -4.72 0.45 -0.47
C LEU A 61 -5.62 1.53 -1.07
N LYS A 62 -5.29 1.96 -2.27
CA LYS A 62 -6.18 2.76 -3.12
C LYS A 62 -6.32 2.06 -4.46
N SER A 63 -7.55 1.83 -4.88
CA SER A 63 -7.85 1.22 -6.18
C SER A 63 -8.44 2.25 -7.12
N THR A 64 -8.04 2.22 -8.39
CA THR A 64 -8.48 3.19 -9.38
C THR A 64 -8.64 2.57 -10.75
N ASP A 65 -9.59 3.10 -11.54
CA ASP A 65 -9.71 2.88 -12.98
C ASP A 65 -8.97 3.96 -13.78
N HIS A 66 -8.43 4.98 -13.09
CA HIS A 66 -7.86 6.18 -13.72
C HIS A 66 -6.48 6.49 -13.13
N LEU A 67 -5.54 5.57 -13.34
CA LEU A 67 -4.18 5.74 -12.87
C LEU A 67 -3.54 6.97 -13.51
N LYS A 68 -2.97 7.84 -12.69
CA LYS A 68 -2.22 9.01 -13.16
C LYS A 68 -0.74 8.66 -13.28
N LEU A 69 -0.18 8.94 -14.44
CA LEU A 69 1.25 8.74 -14.71
C LEU A 69 1.92 10.07 -14.99
N SER A 70 3.23 10.12 -14.75
CA SER A 70 4.08 11.24 -15.15
C SER A 70 4.09 11.40 -16.69
N ALA A 71 4.60 12.53 -17.18
CA ALA A 71 4.70 12.79 -18.63
C ALA A 71 5.50 11.70 -19.35
N GLU A 72 6.56 11.19 -18.73
CA GLU A 72 7.40 10.12 -19.26
C GLU A 72 6.80 8.72 -19.05
N LYS A 73 5.66 8.63 -18.34
CA LYS A 73 4.96 7.38 -18.02
C LYS A 73 5.80 6.36 -17.23
N ASP A 74 6.78 6.84 -16.48
CA ASP A 74 7.67 6.01 -15.66
C ASP A 74 7.35 6.05 -14.17
N THR A 75 6.40 6.91 -13.76
CA THR A 75 6.08 7.15 -12.36
C THR A 75 4.57 7.27 -12.18
N VAL A 76 4.05 6.59 -11.17
CA VAL A 76 2.66 6.73 -10.73
C VAL A 76 2.55 7.93 -9.80
N LEU A 77 1.62 8.83 -10.08
CA LEU A 77 1.36 10.00 -9.26
C LEU A 77 0.13 9.76 -8.39
N PHE A 78 0.23 10.07 -7.10
CA PHE A 78 -0.92 9.99 -6.20
C PHE A 78 -0.86 11.09 -5.15
N ASP A 79 -2.01 11.72 -4.89
CA ASP A 79 -2.12 12.76 -3.88
C ASP A 79 -2.64 12.17 -2.58
N LEU A 80 -1.81 12.20 -1.53
CA LEU A 80 -2.16 11.71 -0.19
C LEU A 80 -2.59 12.87 0.70
N SER A 81 -3.61 12.63 1.51
CA SER A 81 -4.01 13.58 2.54
C SER A 81 -2.90 13.72 3.57
N LYS A 82 -2.52 14.96 3.87
CA LYS A 82 -1.51 15.24 4.90
C LYS A 82 -1.94 14.75 6.28
N ARG A 83 -3.23 14.78 6.56
CA ARG A 83 -3.80 14.25 7.79
C ARG A 83 -3.54 12.74 7.93
N ASP A 84 -3.75 11.98 6.85
CA ASP A 84 -3.50 10.54 6.86
C ASP A 84 -2.00 10.23 6.98
N LEU A 85 -1.17 11.04 6.30
CA LEU A 85 0.29 10.89 6.37
C LEU A 85 0.81 11.08 7.80
N GLU A 86 0.25 12.00 8.57
CA GLU A 86 0.66 12.19 9.96
C GLU A 86 0.48 10.91 10.77
N LEU A 87 -0.65 10.20 10.59
CA LEU A 87 -0.88 8.92 11.24
C LEU A 87 0.15 7.86 10.80
N TRP A 88 0.36 7.74 9.50
CA TRP A 88 1.20 6.66 8.95
C TRP A 88 2.69 6.87 9.23
N LEU A 89 3.16 8.10 9.20
CA LEU A 89 4.59 8.41 9.41
C LEU A 89 5.01 8.29 10.88
N TYR A 90 4.06 8.40 11.82
CA TYR A 90 4.36 8.19 13.25
C TYR A 90 4.22 6.73 13.69
N SER A 91 3.84 5.84 12.80
CA SER A 91 3.74 4.42 13.11
C SER A 91 5.12 3.84 13.44
N ASP A 92 5.19 3.00 14.46
CA ASP A 92 6.39 2.22 14.79
C ASP A 92 6.54 0.97 13.91
N LYS A 93 5.54 0.71 13.05
CA LYS A 93 5.52 -0.41 12.12
C LYS A 93 5.67 0.09 10.69
N PRO A 94 6.23 -0.72 9.79
CA PRO A 94 6.28 -0.34 8.37
C PRO A 94 4.87 -0.10 7.82
N VAL A 95 4.73 0.97 7.06
CA VAL A 95 3.48 1.30 6.35
C VAL A 95 3.76 1.33 4.86
N VAL A 96 3.13 0.43 4.13
CA VAL A 96 3.25 0.34 2.67
C VAL A 96 1.96 0.85 2.04
N PHE A 97 2.12 1.84 1.18
CA PHE A 97 1.04 2.38 0.38
C PHE A 97 1.00 1.63 -0.95
N VAL A 98 -0.19 1.17 -1.35
CA VAL A 98 -0.39 0.41 -2.58
C VAL A 98 -1.47 1.09 -3.42
N VAL A 99 -1.17 1.31 -4.70
CA VAL A 99 -2.15 1.76 -5.69
C VAL A 99 -2.41 0.62 -6.66
N TYR A 100 -3.65 0.17 -6.71
CA TYR A 100 -4.09 -0.87 -7.63
C TYR A 100 -4.73 -0.27 -8.87
N ASP A 101 -4.16 -0.58 -10.04
CA ASP A 101 -4.75 -0.22 -11.33
C ASP A 101 -5.69 -1.34 -11.76
N ALA A 102 -6.99 -1.07 -11.66
CA ALA A 102 -8.02 -2.07 -11.93
C ALA A 102 -8.17 -2.39 -13.42
N LEU A 103 -7.70 -1.51 -14.32
CA LEU A 103 -7.81 -1.75 -15.76
C LEU A 103 -6.82 -2.80 -16.23
N VAL A 104 -5.60 -2.79 -15.71
CA VAL A 104 -4.54 -3.73 -16.11
C VAL A 104 -4.22 -4.77 -15.04
N ARG A 105 -4.90 -4.70 -13.87
CA ARG A 105 -4.72 -5.61 -12.75
C ARG A 105 -3.28 -5.66 -12.26
N CYS A 106 -2.73 -4.48 -12.02
CA CYS A 106 -1.37 -4.30 -11.53
C CYS A 106 -1.39 -3.40 -10.29
N ALA A 107 -0.56 -3.72 -9.30
CA ALA A 107 -0.45 -2.91 -8.10
C ALA A 107 0.97 -2.36 -7.96
N TYR A 108 1.06 -1.11 -7.53
CA TYR A 108 2.32 -0.39 -7.32
C TYR A 108 2.44 -0.03 -5.85
N TRP A 109 3.63 -0.14 -5.29
CA TRP A 109 3.84 0.04 -3.85
C TRP A 109 4.86 1.13 -3.54
N LEU A 110 4.74 1.67 -2.34
CA LEU A 110 5.67 2.66 -1.80
C LEU A 110 5.81 2.45 -0.29
N ASP A 111 7.05 2.34 0.19
CA ASP A 111 7.35 2.39 1.63
C ASP A 111 7.27 3.86 2.05
N LEU A 112 6.22 4.22 2.77
CA LEU A 112 5.95 5.62 3.09
C LEU A 112 6.98 6.24 4.01
N GLN A 113 7.43 5.53 5.04
CA GLN A 113 8.39 6.09 5.97
C GLN A 113 9.73 6.33 5.28
N ASP A 114 10.18 5.38 4.46
CA ASP A 114 11.43 5.54 3.71
C ASP A 114 11.33 6.67 2.69
N TYR A 115 10.22 6.74 1.98
CA TYR A 115 9.98 7.80 0.99
C TYR A 115 10.08 9.19 1.62
N PHE A 116 9.42 9.41 2.75
CA PHE A 116 9.41 10.73 3.40
C PHE A 116 10.65 10.99 4.25
N ARG A 117 11.41 9.98 4.61
CA ARG A 117 12.75 10.17 5.17
C ARG A 117 13.67 10.88 4.17
N ILE A 118 13.53 10.53 2.89
CA ILE A 118 14.30 11.13 1.80
C ILE A 118 13.68 12.45 1.34
N ASN A 119 12.34 12.55 1.34
CA ASN A 119 11.57 13.66 0.79
C ASN A 119 10.92 14.52 1.88
N ARG A 120 11.64 14.81 2.97
CA ARG A 120 11.12 15.57 4.11
C ARG A 120 10.55 16.94 3.74
N ASP A 121 11.12 17.59 2.75
CA ASP A 121 10.73 18.94 2.34
C ASP A 121 9.30 19.00 1.83
N LYS A 122 8.77 17.90 1.31
CA LYS A 122 7.38 17.81 0.86
C LYS A 122 6.39 18.01 2.01
N LEU A 123 6.76 17.64 3.24
CA LEU A 123 5.90 17.76 4.41
C LEU A 123 5.84 19.18 4.97
N LYS A 124 6.78 20.04 4.60
CA LYS A 124 6.87 21.42 5.09
C LYS A 124 5.91 22.38 4.38
N LYS A 125 5.38 21.97 3.23
CA LYS A 125 4.46 22.79 2.44
C LYS A 125 3.09 22.86 3.13
N ILE A 126 2.46 24.06 3.11
CA ILE A 126 1.15 24.28 3.71
C ILE A 126 0.07 23.86 2.70
N ASN A 127 -0.05 22.59 2.43
CA ASN A 127 -1.06 22.03 1.55
C ASN A 127 -1.79 20.90 2.24
N LYS A 128 -3.08 20.73 1.90
CA LYS A 128 -3.90 19.62 2.44
C LYS A 128 -3.44 18.27 1.88
N PHE A 129 -2.84 18.26 0.70
CA PHE A 129 -2.42 17.04 0.02
C PHE A 129 -0.93 17.10 -0.31
N VAL A 130 -0.30 15.93 -0.29
CA VAL A 130 1.09 15.74 -0.67
C VAL A 130 1.13 14.72 -1.80
N ARG A 131 1.73 15.10 -2.93
CA ARG A 131 1.87 14.20 -4.07
C ARG A 131 3.08 13.30 -3.86
N VAL A 132 2.86 12.00 -4.00
CA VAL A 132 3.92 11.01 -4.01
C VAL A 132 4.14 10.50 -5.42
N TYR A 133 5.37 10.08 -5.69
CA TYR A 133 5.82 9.59 -6.99
C TYR A 133 6.28 8.15 -6.78
N ILE A 134 5.50 7.19 -7.31
CA ILE A 134 5.81 5.77 -7.18
C ILE A 134 6.44 5.29 -8.49
N PRO A 135 7.70 4.83 -8.47
CA PRO A 135 8.30 4.28 -9.70
C PRO A 135 7.42 3.14 -10.26
N CYS A 136 7.18 3.16 -11.56
CA CYS A 136 6.37 2.11 -12.22
C CYS A 136 7.03 0.73 -12.13
N GLU A 137 8.30 0.64 -11.82
CA GLU A 137 9.01 -0.61 -11.56
C GLU A 137 8.67 -1.21 -10.19
N ASN A 138 8.09 -0.43 -9.28
CA ASN A 138 7.67 -0.90 -7.96
C ASN A 138 6.35 -1.69 -8.06
N ILE A 139 6.38 -2.80 -8.77
CA ILE A 139 5.23 -3.67 -8.95
C ILE A 139 5.15 -4.64 -7.78
N LEU A 140 3.96 -4.79 -7.19
CA LEU A 140 3.73 -5.72 -6.11
C LEU A 140 3.77 -7.16 -6.64
N THR A 141 4.70 -7.95 -6.09
CA THR A 141 4.91 -9.37 -6.40
C THR A 141 5.19 -10.13 -5.11
N GLU A 142 5.30 -11.46 -5.19
CA GLU A 142 5.71 -12.26 -4.02
C GLU A 142 7.10 -11.86 -3.53
N GLU A 143 8.03 -11.56 -4.44
CA GLU A 143 9.37 -11.10 -4.08
C GLU A 143 9.32 -9.78 -3.30
N THR A 144 8.45 -8.86 -3.71
CA THR A 144 8.26 -7.59 -3.02
C THR A 144 7.76 -7.82 -1.60
N VAL A 145 6.83 -8.75 -1.40
CA VAL A 145 6.31 -9.09 -0.07
C VAL A 145 7.43 -9.64 0.81
N GLN A 146 8.31 -10.48 0.27
CA GLN A 146 9.47 -10.96 1.00
C GLN A 146 10.43 -9.82 1.37
N ASN A 147 10.56 -8.82 0.52
CA ASN A 147 11.34 -7.62 0.83
C ASN A 147 10.70 -6.82 1.98
N PHE A 148 9.38 -6.70 2.02
CA PHE A 148 8.66 -6.08 3.14
C PHE A 148 8.93 -6.83 4.45
N ARG A 149 8.95 -8.16 4.40
CA ARG A 149 9.29 -8.98 5.55
C ARG A 149 10.69 -8.65 6.09
N LYS A 150 11.67 -8.50 5.19
CA LYS A 150 13.03 -8.12 5.57
C LYS A 150 13.09 -6.73 6.22
N ILE A 151 12.34 -5.77 5.69
CA ILE A 151 12.25 -4.42 6.26
C ILE A 151 11.67 -4.47 7.67
N LYS A 152 10.62 -5.24 7.88
CA LYS A 152 9.98 -5.39 9.18
C LYS A 152 10.91 -6.00 10.21
N ASN A 153 11.74 -6.95 9.82
CA ASN A 153 12.59 -7.73 10.72
C ASN A 153 13.96 -7.11 10.98
N LYS A 154 14.20 -5.92 10.47
CA LYS A 154 15.44 -5.20 10.78
C LYS A 154 15.50 -4.73 12.23
#